data_4bcae4c1a18f8881af7c49c3cfaa5afc
#
_entry.id   4bcae4c1a18f8881af7c49c3cfaa5afc
#
_cell.length_a   1.000
_cell.length_b   1.000
_cell.length_c   1.000
_cell.angle_alpha   90.00
_cell.angle_beta   90.00
_cell.angle_gamma   90.00
#
_symmetry.space_group_name_H-M   'P 1'
#
loop_
_entity.id
_entity.type
_entity.pdbx_description
1 polymer ?
#
loop_
_entity_poly.entity_id
_entity_poly.type
_entity_poly.pdbx_seq_one_letter_code
_entity_poly.pdbx_strand_id
1 'polypeptide(L)'
;MKVIQFYLKLYFFLFCFLLISCSNSETGYKADYGFFLKTDEVDFRIFAPNADSVMLVIFENYDDLKGREHEMKKINSGDWEITIEGLGVGTLYGYRLVGPLNDPNVIVADPYSKSAVTQNNFRHVAKSLIIDESFNWGNDSWSKVKMHDLVIYEAHLRDMTIDETSRAKSKGTYKGFIEPGQKGGIEHLKNLGVNAVQFLPLWDFANFEIPYLVDTVGFFNDWNPYERNHW
;
A
#
# COMPACT_ATOMS: atom_id res chain seq x y z
N MET A 1 53.67 -42.39 -5.18
CA MET A 1 53.65 -41.01 -4.61
C MET A 1 53.26 -39.93 -5.62
N LYS A 2 53.85 -39.82 -6.79
CA LYS A 2 53.55 -38.76 -7.76
C LYS A 2 52.13 -38.78 -8.30
N VAL A 3 51.49 -39.94 -8.47
CA VAL A 3 50.11 -40.08 -8.99
C VAL A 3 49.08 -39.60 -7.97
N ILE A 4 49.24 -39.88 -6.69
CA ILE A 4 48.34 -39.44 -5.61
C ILE A 4 48.38 -37.90 -5.47
N GLN A 5 49.57 -37.31 -5.60
CA GLN A 5 49.67 -35.85 -5.56
C GLN A 5 49.02 -35.15 -6.75
N PHE A 6 48.98 -35.83 -7.92
CA PHE A 6 48.28 -35.28 -9.08
C PHE A 6 46.76 -35.27 -8.90
N TYR A 7 46.20 -36.38 -8.38
CA TYR A 7 44.76 -36.45 -8.10
C TYR A 7 44.33 -35.49 -6.99
N LEU A 8 45.13 -35.34 -5.93
CA LEU A 8 44.83 -34.34 -4.87
C LEU A 8 44.79 -32.89 -5.40
N LYS A 9 45.73 -32.52 -6.31
CA LYS A 9 45.71 -31.20 -6.95
C LYS A 9 44.53 -31.03 -7.88
N LEU A 10 44.12 -32.09 -8.62
CA LEU A 10 42.98 -32.05 -9.51
C LEU A 10 41.67 -31.91 -8.73
N TYR A 11 41.51 -32.66 -7.62
CA TYR A 11 40.35 -32.53 -6.72
C TYR A 11 40.30 -31.18 -6.04
N PHE A 12 41.41 -30.63 -5.61
CA PHE A 12 41.48 -29.29 -5.03
C PHE A 12 41.09 -28.20 -6.06
N PHE A 13 41.54 -28.35 -7.30
CA PHE A 13 41.18 -27.40 -8.39
C PHE A 13 39.69 -27.51 -8.75
N LEU A 14 39.13 -28.72 -8.80
CA LEU A 14 37.71 -28.97 -9.04
C LEU A 14 36.83 -28.40 -7.87
N PHE A 15 37.29 -28.58 -6.64
CA PHE A 15 36.61 -28.02 -5.46
C PHE A 15 36.65 -26.48 -5.42
N CYS A 16 37.77 -25.89 -5.77
CA CYS A 16 37.84 -24.42 -5.92
C CYS A 16 36.95 -23.91 -7.04
N PHE A 17 36.79 -24.65 -8.14
CA PHE A 17 35.87 -24.24 -9.24
C PHE A 17 34.39 -24.33 -8.81
N LEU A 18 34.03 -25.28 -7.96
CA LEU A 18 32.70 -25.41 -7.39
C LEU A 18 32.38 -24.27 -6.38
N LEU A 19 33.39 -23.76 -5.69
CA LEU A 19 33.21 -22.61 -4.77
C LEU A 19 33.08 -21.28 -5.47
N ILE A 20 33.60 -21.13 -6.70
CA ILE A 20 33.50 -19.91 -7.49
C ILE A 20 32.12 -19.81 -8.19
N SER A 21 31.40 -20.96 -8.35
CA SER A 21 30.09 -20.98 -8.99
C SER A 21 28.93 -20.53 -8.10
N CYS A 22 29.20 -20.13 -6.85
CA CYS A 22 28.17 -19.65 -5.91
C CYS A 22 28.40 -18.20 -5.48
N SER A 23 28.96 -17.37 -6.36
CA SER A 23 28.75 -15.94 -6.25
C SER A 23 27.35 -15.65 -6.84
N ASN A 24 26.32 -15.73 -6.02
CA ASN A 24 25.11 -15.01 -6.27
C ASN A 24 25.50 -13.55 -6.39
N SER A 25 25.73 -13.08 -7.59
CA SER A 25 25.55 -11.69 -7.89
C SER A 25 24.07 -11.41 -7.73
N GLU A 26 23.63 -11.19 -6.49
CA GLU A 26 22.49 -10.32 -6.26
C GLU A 26 22.91 -8.91 -6.74
N THR A 27 23.08 -8.75 -8.03
CA THR A 27 22.67 -7.53 -8.67
C THR A 27 21.15 -7.56 -8.60
N GLY A 28 20.63 -7.45 -7.38
CA GLY A 28 19.24 -7.18 -7.15
C GLY A 28 18.97 -5.84 -7.81
N TYR A 29 18.57 -5.90 -9.06
CA TYR A 29 17.88 -4.81 -9.72
C TYR A 29 16.58 -4.69 -8.92
N LYS A 30 16.62 -3.88 -7.86
CA LYS A 30 15.43 -3.49 -7.14
C LYS A 30 14.70 -2.55 -8.08
N ALA A 31 13.91 -3.14 -8.96
CA ALA A 31 13.03 -2.36 -9.80
C ALA A 31 12.06 -1.67 -8.83
N ASP A 32 12.18 -0.38 -8.71
CA ASP A 32 11.18 0.39 -7.99
C ASP A 32 9.95 0.45 -8.88
N TYR A 33 8.82 -0.05 -8.38
CA TYR A 33 7.52 -0.05 -9.06
C TYR A 33 6.58 0.97 -8.43
N GLY A 34 5.49 1.26 -9.11
CA GLY A 34 4.53 2.27 -8.72
C GLY A 34 4.72 3.57 -9.50
N PHE A 35 4.35 4.67 -8.90
CA PHE A 35 4.56 5.99 -9.49
C PHE A 35 5.78 6.70 -8.89
N PHE A 36 6.41 7.54 -9.73
CA PHE A 36 7.53 8.40 -9.34
C PHE A 36 7.20 9.82 -9.76
N LEU A 37 6.88 10.65 -8.78
CA LEU A 37 6.49 12.04 -8.98
C LEU A 37 7.75 12.88 -9.26
N LYS A 38 7.72 13.62 -10.37
CA LYS A 38 8.72 14.63 -10.75
C LYS A 38 8.04 16.00 -10.82
N THR A 39 8.78 17.03 -11.18
CA THR A 39 8.28 18.41 -11.18
C THR A 39 7.07 18.60 -12.09
N ASP A 40 7.12 18.10 -13.33
CA ASP A 40 6.09 18.31 -14.34
C ASP A 40 5.59 17.04 -15.00
N GLU A 41 6.05 15.89 -14.53
CA GLU A 41 5.72 14.58 -15.10
C GLU A 41 5.66 13.51 -14.01
N VAL A 42 5.01 12.40 -14.32
CA VAL A 42 4.99 11.21 -13.47
C VAL A 42 5.40 10.00 -14.28
N ASP A 43 6.40 9.28 -13.77
CA ASP A 43 6.74 7.95 -14.30
C ASP A 43 5.89 6.90 -13.60
N PHE A 44 5.41 5.94 -14.37
CA PHE A 44 4.72 4.77 -13.86
C PHE A 44 5.44 3.51 -14.29
N ARG A 45 5.60 2.58 -13.37
CA ARG A 45 6.22 1.29 -13.65
C ARG A 45 5.48 0.17 -12.95
N ILE A 46 5.18 -0.91 -13.69
CA ILE A 46 4.49 -2.09 -13.16
C ILE A 46 5.14 -3.37 -13.67
N PHE A 47 5.14 -4.40 -12.83
CA PHE A 47 5.55 -5.75 -13.20
C PHE A 47 4.34 -6.58 -13.61
N ALA A 48 4.22 -6.91 -14.89
CA ALA A 48 3.14 -7.70 -15.44
C ALA A 48 3.67 -8.68 -16.51
N PRO A 49 4.38 -9.75 -16.10
CA PRO A 49 5.10 -10.64 -17.02
C PRO A 49 4.19 -11.40 -17.98
N ASN A 50 2.95 -11.68 -17.57
CA ASN A 50 1.97 -12.43 -18.35
C ASN A 50 1.06 -11.54 -19.20
N ALA A 51 1.28 -10.23 -19.20
CA ALA A 51 0.51 -9.31 -20.03
C ALA A 51 1.09 -9.21 -21.45
N ASP A 52 0.21 -9.22 -22.45
CA ASP A 52 0.53 -8.91 -23.85
C ASP A 52 0.59 -7.40 -24.06
N SER A 53 -0.29 -6.64 -23.37
CA SER A 53 -0.26 -5.19 -23.30
C SER A 53 -0.76 -4.69 -21.93
N VAL A 54 -0.30 -3.49 -21.56
CA VAL A 54 -0.71 -2.80 -20.34
C VAL A 54 -1.08 -1.37 -20.69
N MET A 55 -2.25 -0.94 -20.22
CA MET A 55 -2.72 0.43 -20.33
C MET A 55 -2.70 1.08 -18.95
N LEU A 56 -2.07 2.23 -18.83
CA LEU A 56 -2.28 3.15 -17.71
C LEU A 56 -3.61 3.88 -17.95
N VAL A 57 -4.49 3.86 -16.97
CA VAL A 57 -5.82 4.48 -17.04
C VAL A 57 -5.85 5.64 -16.05
N ILE A 58 -6.08 6.86 -16.55
CA ILE A 58 -6.18 8.08 -15.74
C ILE A 58 -7.66 8.48 -15.64
N PHE A 59 -8.12 8.78 -14.42
CA PHE A 59 -9.49 9.16 -14.14
C PHE A 59 -9.57 10.62 -13.71
N GLU A 60 -10.68 11.27 -14.04
CA GLU A 60 -10.96 12.64 -13.62
C GLU A 60 -11.64 12.68 -12.25
N ASN A 61 -12.58 11.74 -12.01
CA ASN A 61 -13.31 11.68 -10.77
C ASN A 61 -13.18 10.32 -10.09
N TYR A 62 -13.43 10.31 -8.80
CA TYR A 62 -13.34 9.09 -7.98
C TYR A 62 -14.40 8.04 -8.35
N ASP A 63 -15.55 8.45 -8.87
CA ASP A 63 -16.68 7.60 -9.27
C ASP A 63 -16.70 7.22 -10.77
N ASP A 64 -15.75 7.69 -11.56
CA ASP A 64 -15.64 7.33 -12.96
C ASP A 64 -15.42 5.81 -13.13
N LEU A 65 -16.20 5.18 -14.00
CA LEU A 65 -16.04 3.77 -14.37
C LEU A 65 -15.06 3.57 -15.52
N LYS A 66 -14.77 4.63 -16.26
CA LYS A 66 -13.85 4.66 -17.40
C LYS A 66 -12.92 5.85 -17.27
N GLY A 67 -11.69 5.69 -17.70
CA GLY A 67 -10.69 6.73 -17.73
C GLY A 67 -10.04 6.85 -19.11
N ARG A 68 -9.12 7.80 -19.22
CA ARG A 68 -8.29 7.94 -20.41
C ARG A 68 -7.15 6.95 -20.37
N GLU A 69 -7.02 6.13 -21.41
CA GLU A 69 -6.04 5.07 -21.50
C GLU A 69 -4.78 5.53 -22.23
N HIS A 70 -3.63 5.11 -21.72
CA HIS A 70 -2.32 5.34 -22.30
C HIS A 70 -1.57 4.02 -22.35
N GLU A 71 -1.13 3.61 -23.54
CA GLU A 71 -0.39 2.37 -23.73
C GLU A 71 0.99 2.48 -23.11
N MET A 72 1.34 1.50 -22.27
CA MET A 72 2.66 1.42 -21.62
C MET A 72 3.65 0.67 -22.52
N LYS A 73 4.91 1.00 -22.41
CA LYS A 73 5.99 0.37 -23.12
C LYS A 73 6.58 -0.79 -22.32
N LYS A 74 6.67 -1.96 -22.95
CA LYS A 74 7.38 -3.10 -22.39
C LYS A 74 8.89 -2.88 -22.50
N ILE A 75 9.60 -2.93 -21.40
CA ILE A 75 11.06 -2.71 -21.36
C ILE A 75 11.86 -4.01 -21.24
N ASN A 76 11.26 -5.05 -20.67
CA ASN A 76 11.86 -6.39 -20.58
C ASN A 76 10.77 -7.46 -20.50
N SER A 77 11.09 -8.66 -20.03
CA SER A 77 10.16 -9.80 -19.96
C SER A 77 8.96 -9.60 -19.03
N GLY A 78 8.97 -8.58 -18.19
CA GLY A 78 7.89 -8.38 -17.21
C GLY A 78 7.59 -6.94 -16.86
N ASP A 79 8.51 -6.02 -17.13
CA ASP A 79 8.38 -4.63 -16.73
C ASP A 79 7.75 -3.78 -17.84
N TRP A 80 6.85 -2.92 -17.40
CA TRP A 80 6.16 -1.95 -18.24
C TRP A 80 6.33 -0.57 -17.65
N GLU A 81 6.55 0.43 -18.50
CA GLU A 81 6.74 1.81 -18.07
C GLU A 81 6.05 2.81 -19.00
N ILE A 82 5.70 3.95 -18.44
CA ILE A 82 5.25 5.13 -19.16
C ILE A 82 5.53 6.38 -18.35
N THR A 83 5.85 7.49 -19.03
CA THR A 83 5.93 8.83 -18.45
C THR A 83 4.80 9.68 -18.99
N ILE A 84 4.06 10.36 -18.11
CA ILE A 84 2.98 11.28 -18.50
C ILE A 84 3.26 12.66 -17.94
N GLU A 85 3.27 13.65 -18.83
CA GLU A 85 3.41 15.06 -18.47
C GLU A 85 2.09 15.64 -17.94
N GLY A 86 2.19 16.65 -17.08
CA GLY A 86 1.05 17.39 -16.56
C GLY A 86 0.21 16.66 -15.52
N LEU A 87 0.68 15.52 -15.03
CA LEU A 87 0.10 14.83 -13.89
C LEU A 87 0.81 15.24 -12.60
N GLY A 88 0.10 15.11 -11.47
CA GLY A 88 0.63 15.43 -10.16
C GLY A 88 -0.17 14.82 -9.02
N VAL A 89 0.09 15.32 -7.82
CA VAL A 89 -0.65 14.93 -6.61
C VAL A 89 -2.15 15.11 -6.80
N GLY A 90 -2.92 14.11 -6.39
CA GLY A 90 -4.37 14.07 -6.57
C GLY A 90 -4.83 13.32 -7.83
N THR A 91 -3.92 12.96 -8.74
CA THR A 91 -4.27 12.16 -9.92
C THR A 91 -4.72 10.76 -9.52
N LEU A 92 -5.87 10.35 -10.05
CA LEU A 92 -6.45 9.02 -9.90
C LEU A 92 -6.03 8.14 -11.08
N TYR A 93 -5.54 6.94 -10.81
CA TYR A 93 -5.09 6.05 -11.86
C TYR A 93 -5.33 4.56 -11.54
N GLY A 94 -5.21 3.73 -12.54
CA GLY A 94 -5.22 2.28 -12.44
C GLY A 94 -4.61 1.66 -13.69
N TYR A 95 -4.68 0.34 -13.79
CA TYR A 95 -4.13 -0.39 -14.93
C TYR A 95 -5.19 -1.31 -15.55
N ARG A 96 -5.18 -1.38 -16.87
CA ARG A 96 -5.86 -2.41 -17.64
C ARG A 96 -4.81 -3.31 -18.26
N LEU A 97 -4.90 -4.62 -17.98
CA LEU A 97 -3.98 -5.61 -18.48
C LEU A 97 -4.70 -6.49 -19.50
N VAL A 98 -4.06 -6.74 -20.63
CA VAL A 98 -4.52 -7.67 -21.67
C VAL A 98 -3.54 -8.82 -21.74
N GLY A 99 -4.04 -10.04 -21.77
CA GLY A 99 -3.23 -11.25 -21.87
C GLY A 99 -4.00 -12.49 -21.43
N PRO A 100 -3.41 -13.68 -21.57
CA PRO A 100 -4.10 -14.96 -21.35
C PRO A 100 -4.66 -15.15 -19.94
N LEU A 101 -4.04 -14.49 -18.94
CA LEU A 101 -4.42 -14.60 -17.53
C LEU A 101 -5.12 -13.34 -17.00
N ASN A 102 -5.47 -12.40 -17.89
CA ASN A 102 -6.03 -11.12 -17.49
C ASN A 102 -7.37 -10.88 -18.18
N ASP A 103 -8.35 -10.37 -17.45
CA ASP A 103 -9.61 -9.90 -18.02
C ASP A 103 -9.43 -8.45 -18.52
N PRO A 104 -9.51 -8.21 -19.85
CA PRO A 104 -9.30 -6.88 -20.42
C PRO A 104 -10.43 -5.89 -20.07
N ASN A 105 -11.53 -6.35 -19.49
CA ASN A 105 -12.63 -5.49 -19.06
C ASN A 105 -12.45 -4.95 -17.64
N VAL A 106 -11.48 -5.49 -16.89
CA VAL A 106 -11.21 -5.09 -15.50
C VAL A 106 -10.09 -4.08 -15.46
N ILE A 107 -10.29 -3.01 -14.69
CA ILE A 107 -9.24 -2.07 -14.31
C ILE A 107 -8.86 -2.38 -12.87
N VAL A 108 -7.59 -2.54 -12.62
CA VAL A 108 -7.03 -2.88 -11.30
C VAL A 108 -6.26 -1.69 -10.74
N ALA A 109 -6.27 -1.56 -9.43
CA ALA A 109 -5.40 -0.62 -8.73
C ALA A 109 -3.93 -1.04 -8.88
N ASP A 110 -3.03 -0.10 -8.72
CA ASP A 110 -1.61 -0.36 -8.67
C ASP A 110 -1.27 -1.15 -7.39
N PRO A 111 -0.68 -2.34 -7.51
CA PRO A 111 -0.26 -3.14 -6.35
C PRO A 111 0.84 -2.45 -5.51
N TYR A 112 1.52 -1.46 -6.08
CA TYR A 112 2.55 -0.65 -5.41
C TYR A 112 2.02 0.72 -4.97
N SER A 113 0.72 0.94 -5.07
CA SER A 113 0.10 2.20 -4.66
C SER A 113 0.26 2.44 -3.17
N LYS A 114 0.61 3.66 -2.83
CA LYS A 114 0.73 4.12 -1.44
C LYS A 114 -0.57 4.73 -0.90
N SER A 115 -1.50 4.99 -1.81
CA SER A 115 -2.84 5.45 -1.48
C SER A 115 -3.83 4.97 -2.53
N ALA A 116 -5.00 4.55 -2.09
CA ALA A 116 -6.09 4.12 -2.94
C ALA A 116 -7.37 4.85 -2.54
N VAL A 117 -8.21 5.09 -3.53
CA VAL A 117 -9.55 5.60 -3.28
C VAL A 117 -10.48 4.42 -3.12
N THR A 118 -10.98 4.25 -1.92
CA THR A 118 -12.03 3.28 -1.64
C THR A 118 -13.39 3.94 -1.82
N GLN A 119 -14.29 3.19 -2.38
CA GLN A 119 -15.69 3.58 -2.50
C GLN A 119 -16.54 2.54 -1.78
N ASN A 120 -17.64 3.01 -1.22
CA ASN A 120 -18.59 2.16 -0.52
C ASN A 120 -19.40 1.25 -1.46
N ASN A 121 -18.83 0.92 -2.61
CA ASN A 121 -19.51 0.14 -3.63
C ASN A 121 -18.50 -0.76 -4.35
N PHE A 122 -18.61 -2.05 -4.16
CA PHE A 122 -17.72 -3.01 -4.81
C PHE A 122 -17.87 -3.07 -6.35
N ARG A 123 -18.85 -2.39 -6.94
CA ARG A 123 -18.99 -2.23 -8.40
C ARG A 123 -18.05 -1.16 -8.96
N HIS A 124 -17.47 -0.32 -8.11
CA HIS A 124 -16.57 0.72 -8.57
C HIS A 124 -15.18 0.16 -8.85
N VAL A 125 -14.57 0.74 -9.85
CA VAL A 125 -13.19 0.45 -10.22
C VAL A 125 -12.26 0.91 -9.10
N ALA A 126 -11.40 0.04 -8.63
CA ALA A 126 -10.38 0.40 -7.68
C ALA A 126 -9.38 1.38 -8.32
N LYS A 127 -9.14 2.50 -7.68
CA LYS A 127 -8.23 3.53 -8.16
C LYS A 127 -7.12 3.80 -7.17
N SER A 128 -5.93 3.93 -7.70
CA SER A 128 -4.76 4.42 -6.98
C SER A 128 -4.73 5.93 -7.05
N LEU A 129 -4.12 6.55 -6.04
CA LEU A 129 -4.00 8.00 -5.93
C LEU A 129 -2.52 8.38 -5.84
N ILE A 130 -2.10 9.34 -6.64
CA ILE A 130 -0.78 9.97 -6.52
C ILE A 130 -0.81 10.89 -5.31
N ILE A 131 0.08 10.66 -4.37
CA ILE A 131 0.24 11.48 -3.16
C ILE A 131 1.66 12.04 -3.06
N ASP A 132 1.79 13.16 -2.37
CA ASP A 132 3.08 13.62 -1.86
C ASP A 132 3.39 12.86 -0.57
N GLU A 133 4.48 12.13 -0.56
CA GLU A 133 4.93 11.39 0.62
C GLU A 133 5.85 12.20 1.53
N SER A 134 6.12 13.44 1.17
CA SER A 134 6.94 14.31 2.00
C SER A 134 6.20 14.60 3.31
N PHE A 135 6.73 14.06 4.38
CA PHE A 135 6.27 14.35 5.73
C PHE A 135 7.47 14.80 6.57
N ASN A 136 7.34 15.98 7.18
CA ASN A 136 8.39 16.47 8.07
C ASN A 136 8.28 15.79 9.44
N TRP A 137 9.09 14.78 9.65
CA TRP A 137 9.20 14.07 10.94
C TRP A 137 9.88 14.90 12.03
N GLY A 138 10.44 16.06 11.70
CA GLY A 138 11.15 16.92 12.66
C GLY A 138 12.33 16.20 13.29
N ASN A 139 12.35 16.17 14.62
CA ASN A 139 13.38 15.46 15.40
C ASN A 139 12.90 14.08 15.88
N ASP A 140 11.88 13.52 15.27
CA ASP A 140 11.39 12.20 15.67
C ASP A 140 12.45 11.12 15.43
N SER A 141 12.51 10.16 16.31
CA SER A 141 13.45 9.06 16.27
C SER A 141 12.82 7.78 16.76
N TRP A 142 13.32 6.67 16.27
CA TRP A 142 12.84 5.37 16.68
C TRP A 142 12.98 5.14 18.19
N SER A 143 11.87 4.83 18.86
CA SER A 143 11.88 4.46 20.28
C SER A 143 12.50 3.08 20.48
N LYS A 144 13.53 3.00 21.34
CA LYS A 144 14.28 1.77 21.62
C LYS A 144 13.83 1.11 22.93
N VAL A 145 12.51 1.00 23.15
CA VAL A 145 11.99 0.29 24.32
C VAL A 145 12.29 -1.20 24.16
N LYS A 146 12.87 -1.82 25.20
CA LYS A 146 13.15 -3.25 25.18
C LYS A 146 11.85 -4.04 25.26
N MET A 147 11.81 -5.22 24.62
CA MET A 147 10.60 -6.05 24.55
C MET A 147 9.98 -6.34 25.93
N HIS A 148 10.81 -6.61 26.93
CA HIS A 148 10.34 -6.94 28.29
C HIS A 148 9.88 -5.72 29.10
N ASP A 149 10.13 -4.50 28.61
CA ASP A 149 9.69 -3.26 29.23
C ASP A 149 8.42 -2.70 28.58
N LEU A 150 7.89 -3.41 27.57
CA LEU A 150 6.68 -2.97 26.87
C LEU A 150 5.45 -3.15 27.75
N VAL A 151 4.69 -2.06 27.87
CA VAL A 151 3.32 -2.03 28.38
C VAL A 151 2.42 -1.71 27.18
N ILE A 152 1.83 -2.76 26.60
CA ILE A 152 1.09 -2.67 25.35
C ILE A 152 -0.40 -2.49 25.66
N TYR A 153 -1.03 -1.55 24.97
CA TYR A 153 -2.47 -1.32 25.01
C TYR A 153 -3.03 -1.53 23.60
N GLU A 154 -3.95 -2.46 23.43
CA GLU A 154 -4.67 -2.65 22.18
C GLU A 154 -5.87 -1.68 22.13
N ALA A 155 -5.99 -0.93 21.05
CA ALA A 155 -6.99 0.11 20.91
C ALA A 155 -7.61 0.18 19.52
N HIS A 156 -8.90 0.47 19.47
CA HIS A 156 -9.55 0.95 18.26
C HIS A 156 -9.50 2.49 18.25
N LEU A 157 -8.86 3.08 17.25
CA LEU A 157 -8.57 4.52 17.22
C LEU A 157 -9.81 5.39 17.47
N ARG A 158 -10.92 5.07 16.80
CA ARG A 158 -12.17 5.81 16.91
C ARG A 158 -12.74 5.74 18.31
N ASP A 159 -12.76 4.56 18.92
CA ASP A 159 -13.40 4.33 20.20
C ASP A 159 -12.71 5.07 21.35
N MET A 160 -11.42 5.36 21.19
CA MET A 160 -10.65 6.11 22.19
C MET A 160 -11.20 7.52 22.43
N THR A 161 -11.85 8.13 21.45
CA THR A 161 -12.26 9.55 21.55
C THR A 161 -13.66 9.86 21.03
N ILE A 162 -14.42 8.87 20.53
CA ILE A 162 -15.74 9.11 19.94
C ILE A 162 -16.79 9.54 20.97
N ASP A 163 -16.69 9.04 22.20
CA ASP A 163 -17.63 9.35 23.25
C ASP A 163 -17.48 10.81 23.72
N GLU A 164 -18.63 11.41 24.11
CA GLU A 164 -18.70 12.79 24.61
C GLU A 164 -17.81 13.02 25.84
N THR A 165 -17.64 12.02 26.67
CA THR A 165 -16.82 12.10 27.88
C THR A 165 -15.32 12.25 27.60
N SER A 166 -14.89 11.93 26.39
CA SER A 166 -13.49 12.13 25.96
C SER A 166 -13.11 13.61 25.92
N ARG A 167 -14.07 14.50 25.63
CA ARG A 167 -13.87 15.94 25.44
C ARG A 167 -13.00 16.28 24.23
N ALA A 168 -12.73 15.33 23.35
CA ALA A 168 -12.02 15.60 22.11
C ALA A 168 -12.88 16.46 21.19
N LYS A 169 -12.26 17.44 20.52
CA LYS A 169 -12.94 18.25 19.49
C LYS A 169 -13.08 17.48 18.20
N SER A 170 -12.03 16.78 17.79
CA SER A 170 -11.99 15.95 16.58
C SER A 170 -12.25 14.49 16.94
N LYS A 171 -13.44 14.20 17.48
CA LYS A 171 -13.82 12.86 17.97
C LYS A 171 -13.62 11.76 16.94
N GLY A 172 -13.12 10.62 17.39
CA GLY A 172 -12.97 9.41 16.56
C GLY A 172 -11.94 9.52 15.45
N THR A 173 -11.07 10.50 15.46
CA THR A 173 -10.04 10.73 14.42
C THR A 173 -8.63 10.66 14.99
N TYR A 174 -7.64 10.56 14.09
CA TYR A 174 -6.23 10.67 14.46
C TYR A 174 -5.92 11.98 15.20
N LYS A 175 -6.51 13.09 14.75
CA LYS A 175 -6.36 14.39 15.44
C LYS A 175 -6.94 14.34 16.84
N GLY A 176 -8.12 13.78 17.01
CA GLY A 176 -8.73 13.62 18.31
C GLY A 176 -7.89 12.78 19.26
N PHE A 177 -7.25 11.74 18.77
CA PHE A 177 -6.39 10.88 19.58
C PHE A 177 -5.17 11.60 20.17
N ILE A 178 -4.63 12.59 19.48
CA ILE A 178 -3.44 13.36 19.90
C ILE A 178 -3.78 14.72 20.52
N GLU A 179 -5.04 15.15 20.57
CA GLU A 179 -5.43 16.41 21.18
C GLU A 179 -5.05 16.46 22.65
N PRO A 180 -4.46 17.58 23.15
CA PRO A 180 -4.12 17.73 24.55
C PRO A 180 -5.35 17.97 25.43
N GLY A 181 -5.26 17.60 26.71
CA GLY A 181 -6.27 17.91 27.73
C GLY A 181 -7.56 17.10 27.65
N GLN A 182 -7.62 16.09 26.82
CA GLN A 182 -8.76 15.18 26.72
C GLN A 182 -8.64 13.99 27.68
N LYS A 183 -9.76 13.28 27.91
CA LYS A 183 -9.80 12.11 28.81
C LYS A 183 -9.58 10.77 28.09
N GLY A 184 -9.54 10.76 26.76
CA GLY A 184 -9.20 9.61 25.93
C GLY A 184 -7.89 9.84 25.18
N GLY A 185 -7.49 8.95 24.31
CA GLY A 185 -6.34 9.14 23.45
C GLY A 185 -4.98 9.03 24.15
N ILE A 186 -3.98 9.68 23.54
CA ILE A 186 -2.56 9.46 23.90
C ILE A 186 -2.20 9.90 25.32
N GLU A 187 -2.75 11.01 25.81
CA GLU A 187 -2.48 11.47 27.18
C GLU A 187 -3.03 10.50 28.22
N HIS A 188 -4.22 9.97 27.98
CA HIS A 188 -4.80 8.95 28.85
C HIS A 188 -3.90 7.73 28.95
N LEU A 189 -3.43 7.22 27.81
CA LEU A 189 -2.55 6.06 27.74
C LEU A 189 -1.20 6.31 28.45
N LYS A 190 -0.63 7.49 28.26
CA LYS A 190 0.59 7.89 28.99
C LYS A 190 0.36 7.92 30.50
N ASN A 191 -0.78 8.44 30.95
CA ASN A 191 -1.11 8.49 32.39
C ASN A 191 -1.33 7.09 33.00
N LEU A 192 -1.72 6.11 32.18
CA LEU A 192 -1.81 4.70 32.57
C LEU A 192 -0.43 3.99 32.60
N GLY A 193 0.63 4.65 32.11
CA GLY A 193 1.96 4.06 32.01
C GLY A 193 2.14 3.19 30.75
N VAL A 194 1.24 3.29 29.77
CA VAL A 194 1.36 2.62 28.47
C VAL A 194 2.50 3.25 27.68
N ASN A 195 3.36 2.43 27.11
CA ASN A 195 4.49 2.87 26.28
C ASN A 195 4.49 2.28 24.87
N ALA A 196 3.50 1.44 24.53
CA ALA A 196 3.25 0.95 23.21
C ALA A 196 1.74 0.81 22.97
N VAL A 197 1.27 1.19 21.79
CA VAL A 197 -0.12 1.03 21.39
C VAL A 197 -0.18 0.13 20.15
N GLN A 198 -0.99 -0.91 20.23
CA GLN A 198 -1.34 -1.74 19.10
C GLN A 198 -2.73 -1.31 18.63
N PHE A 199 -2.77 -0.61 17.50
CA PHE A 199 -4.07 -0.27 16.92
C PHE A 199 -4.68 -1.46 16.20
N LEU A 200 -6.01 -1.62 16.31
CA LEU A 200 -6.78 -2.38 15.35
C LEU A 200 -6.57 -1.78 13.94
N PRO A 201 -6.88 -2.51 12.86
CA PRO A 201 -6.59 -2.05 11.50
C PRO A 201 -7.00 -0.59 11.27
N LEU A 202 -6.05 0.21 10.76
CA LEU A 202 -6.22 1.65 10.54
C LEU A 202 -6.44 2.01 9.08
N TRP A 203 -6.21 1.05 8.19
CA TRP A 203 -6.45 1.27 6.77
C TRP A 203 -7.94 1.18 6.45
N ASP A 204 -8.29 1.95 5.48
CA ASP A 204 -9.62 1.95 4.93
C ASP A 204 -9.95 0.58 4.31
N PHE A 205 -11.19 0.21 4.29
CA PHE A 205 -11.66 -1.03 3.69
C PHE A 205 -12.90 -0.79 2.85
N ALA A 206 -13.06 -1.59 1.80
CA ALA A 206 -14.24 -1.51 0.97
C ALA A 206 -15.47 -1.88 1.83
N ASN A 207 -16.36 -0.92 1.99
CA ASN A 207 -17.57 -1.11 2.76
C ASN A 207 -18.49 -2.12 2.08
N PHE A 208 -19.31 -2.76 2.89
CA PHE A 208 -20.12 -3.92 2.53
C PHE A 208 -21.30 -3.61 1.62
N GLU A 209 -21.18 -2.74 0.65
CA GLU A 209 -22.20 -2.59 -0.37
C GLU A 209 -22.26 -3.80 -1.29
N ILE A 210 -22.55 -4.95 -0.72
CA ILE A 210 -22.79 -6.16 -1.49
C ILE A 210 -24.20 -6.02 -2.07
N PRO A 211 -24.43 -6.10 -3.39
CA PRO A 211 -25.73 -5.84 -3.99
C PRO A 211 -26.86 -6.66 -3.43
N TYR A 212 -26.59 -7.91 -3.07
CA TYR A 212 -27.63 -8.76 -2.52
C TYR A 212 -28.09 -8.30 -1.14
N LEU A 213 -27.27 -7.57 -0.40
CA LEU A 213 -27.64 -7.00 0.90
C LEU A 213 -28.58 -5.80 0.71
N VAL A 214 -28.33 -5.01 -0.33
CA VAL A 214 -29.19 -3.88 -0.69
C VAL A 214 -30.52 -4.34 -1.23
N ASP A 215 -30.55 -5.40 -2.03
CA ASP A 215 -31.74 -5.89 -2.72
C ASP A 215 -32.65 -6.73 -1.82
N THR A 216 -32.08 -7.40 -0.83
CA THR A 216 -32.81 -8.43 -0.07
C THR A 216 -33.24 -8.01 1.33
N VAL A 217 -32.61 -7.00 1.88
CA VAL A 217 -32.86 -6.60 3.26
C VAL A 217 -32.75 -5.07 3.36
N GLY A 218 -33.90 -4.40 3.40
CA GLY A 218 -34.00 -2.95 3.58
C GLY A 218 -33.22 -2.41 4.78
N PHE A 219 -32.93 -3.24 5.73
CA PHE A 219 -32.05 -2.99 6.85
C PHE A 219 -30.68 -2.45 6.42
N PHE A 220 -30.09 -2.97 5.35
CA PHE A 220 -28.79 -2.53 4.86
C PHE A 220 -28.85 -1.21 4.09
N ASN A 221 -30.00 -0.82 3.57
CA ASN A 221 -30.18 0.50 2.99
C ASN A 221 -30.07 1.61 4.04
N ASP A 222 -30.58 1.34 5.23
CA ASP A 222 -30.45 2.28 6.35
C ASP A 222 -29.03 2.30 6.90
N TRP A 223 -28.34 1.21 6.75
CA TRP A 223 -26.97 1.08 7.23
C TRP A 223 -25.93 1.76 6.32
N ASN A 224 -26.12 1.69 5.01
CA ASN A 224 -25.21 2.31 4.05
C ASN A 224 -24.96 3.82 4.27
N PRO A 225 -25.97 4.66 4.48
CA PRO A 225 -25.73 6.06 4.84
C PRO A 225 -24.97 6.21 6.15
N TYR A 226 -25.20 5.30 7.07
CA TYR A 226 -24.50 5.27 8.34
C TYR A 226 -23.01 4.96 8.13
N GLU A 227 -22.73 3.92 7.37
CA GLU A 227 -21.39 3.51 7.03
C GLU A 227 -20.53 4.62 6.42
N ARG A 228 -21.09 5.28 5.41
CA ARG A 228 -20.42 6.37 4.71
C ARG A 228 -19.99 7.52 5.63
N ASN A 229 -20.66 7.69 6.73
CA ASN A 229 -20.49 8.80 7.64
C ASN A 229 -19.74 8.46 8.91
N HIS A 230 -19.53 7.19 9.20
CA HIS A 230 -19.07 6.75 10.51
C HIS A 230 -17.76 5.94 10.51
N TRP A 231 -17.22 5.62 9.31
CA TRP A 231 -15.94 4.94 9.17
C TRP A 231 -14.80 5.87 8.79
#